data_efa126dfa2e89ae3dd4e02c6f16cc773
#
_entry.id   efa126dfa2e89ae3dd4e02c6f16cc773
#
_cell.length_a   1.000
_cell.length_b   1.000
_cell.length_c   1.000
_cell.angle_alpha   90.00
_cell.angle_beta   90.00
_cell.angle_gamma   90.00
#
_symmetry.space_group_name_H-M   'P 1'
#
loop_
_entity.id
_entity.type
_entity.pdbx_description
1 polymer ?
#
loop_
_entity_poly.entity_id
_entity_poly.type
_entity_poly.pdbx_seq_one_letter_code
_entity_poly.pdbx_strand_id
1 'polypeptide(L)'
;MNHRAHLAAIVAVAAGFAGPAVASATVGMTVAPSQANVELGQEFTVRSTIRSDSPAEVSGLVAHLTVLSLDDGTYIDPEDWSSERTRRLRPIPGGGATTILWRLKAVTSGAAAVGIVLYSGSDIAKAPVAPPAVHVVVTKHTTLDSGGMLPLALGFPAALALVALTVRRRRRPGPASLAVGRREPE
;
A
#
# COMPACT_ATOMS: atom_id res chain seq x y z
N MET A 1 -49.59 71.59 -46.61
CA MET A 1 -50.00 70.87 -45.39
C MET A 1 -48.88 69.87 -45.02
N ASN A 2 -48.06 70.24 -44.06
CA ASN A 2 -46.83 69.49 -43.70
C ASN A 2 -47.06 68.78 -42.37
N HIS A 3 -47.21 67.47 -42.43
CA HIS A 3 -47.19 66.70 -41.24
C HIS A 3 -45.78 66.18 -40.91
N ARG A 4 -45.15 66.77 -39.92
CA ARG A 4 -43.90 66.35 -39.33
C ARG A 4 -44.22 65.30 -38.26
N ALA A 5 -43.90 64.02 -38.55
CA ALA A 5 -43.96 62.92 -37.58
C ALA A 5 -42.70 62.97 -36.67
N HIS A 6 -42.92 63.17 -35.37
CA HIS A 6 -41.89 63.07 -34.35
C HIS A 6 -41.76 61.60 -33.95
N LEU A 7 -40.64 60.93 -34.31
CA LEU A 7 -40.24 59.62 -33.79
C LEU A 7 -39.55 59.83 -32.42
N ALA A 8 -40.24 59.39 -31.37
CA ALA A 8 -39.64 59.30 -30.02
C ALA A 8 -38.90 57.95 -29.90
N ALA A 9 -37.57 58.03 -29.78
CA ALA A 9 -36.72 56.88 -29.50
C ALA A 9 -36.76 56.55 -28.01
N ILE A 10 -37.32 55.38 -27.64
CA ILE A 10 -37.30 54.84 -26.26
C ILE A 10 -35.98 54.07 -26.17
N VAL A 11 -35.01 54.65 -25.38
CA VAL A 11 -33.78 53.93 -24.99
C VAL A 11 -34.12 53.10 -23.75
N ALA A 12 -34.25 51.78 -23.87
CA ALA A 12 -34.38 50.83 -22.77
C ALA A 12 -32.98 50.57 -22.20
N VAL A 13 -32.68 51.10 -21.02
CA VAL A 13 -31.49 50.76 -20.26
C VAL A 13 -31.77 49.43 -19.53
N ALA A 14 -31.26 48.33 -20.07
CA ALA A 14 -31.21 47.05 -19.40
C ALA A 14 -30.07 47.09 -18.36
N ALA A 15 -30.41 47.41 -17.10
CA ALA A 15 -29.51 47.20 -15.97
C ALA A 15 -29.37 45.69 -15.70
N GLY A 16 -28.31 45.11 -16.22
CA GLY A 16 -27.96 43.71 -15.91
C GLY A 16 -27.53 43.63 -14.44
N PHE A 17 -28.36 43.00 -13.60
CA PHE A 17 -27.97 42.55 -12.27
C PHE A 17 -26.98 41.38 -12.44
N ALA A 18 -25.69 41.70 -12.44
CA ALA A 18 -24.67 40.67 -12.20
C ALA A 18 -24.79 40.25 -10.74
N GLY A 19 -25.54 39.19 -10.47
CA GLY A 19 -25.55 38.55 -9.16
C GLY A 19 -24.13 38.15 -8.76
N PRO A 20 -23.79 38.19 -7.45
CA PRO A 20 -22.48 37.73 -7.02
C PRO A 20 -22.28 36.28 -7.47
N ALA A 21 -21.25 36.02 -8.24
CA ALA A 21 -20.83 34.67 -8.59
C ALA A 21 -20.49 33.96 -7.27
N VAL A 22 -21.31 33.00 -6.87
CA VAL A 22 -21.01 32.15 -5.70
C VAL A 22 -19.76 31.36 -6.09
N ALA A 23 -18.61 31.80 -5.59
CA ALA A 23 -17.35 31.07 -5.77
C ALA A 23 -17.55 29.72 -5.10
N SER A 24 -17.69 28.67 -5.92
CA SER A 24 -17.75 27.30 -5.41
C SER A 24 -16.46 27.01 -4.66
N ALA A 25 -16.60 26.67 -3.37
CA ALA A 25 -15.45 26.32 -2.54
C ALA A 25 -14.66 25.18 -3.23
N THR A 26 -13.46 25.49 -3.68
CA THR A 26 -12.58 24.50 -4.29
C THR A 26 -11.70 23.91 -3.19
N VAL A 27 -11.73 22.59 -3.07
CA VAL A 27 -10.86 21.85 -2.18
C VAL A 27 -9.96 21.01 -3.05
N GLY A 28 -8.65 21.15 -2.86
CA GLY A 28 -7.64 20.34 -3.51
C GLY A 28 -7.06 19.31 -2.55
N MET A 29 -6.55 18.21 -3.09
CA MET A 29 -5.83 17.18 -2.31
C MET A 29 -4.59 16.72 -3.06
N THR A 30 -3.49 16.56 -2.33
CA THR A 30 -2.25 15.94 -2.81
C THR A 30 -1.90 14.75 -1.95
N VAL A 31 -1.26 13.76 -2.54
CA VAL A 31 -0.83 12.53 -1.87
C VAL A 31 0.67 12.30 -2.09
N ALA A 32 1.36 11.90 -1.05
CA ALA A 32 2.79 11.61 -1.07
C ALA A 32 3.14 10.40 -0.17
N PRO A 33 4.13 9.60 -0.57
CA PRO A 33 4.89 9.67 -1.80
C PRO A 33 4.03 9.25 -3.01
N SER A 34 4.49 9.48 -4.24
CA SER A 34 3.82 8.98 -5.46
C SER A 34 4.12 7.49 -5.71
N GLN A 35 5.23 7.00 -5.16
CA GLN A 35 5.67 5.61 -5.26
C GLN A 35 6.27 5.14 -3.94
N ALA A 36 6.12 3.86 -3.61
CA ALA A 36 6.75 3.22 -2.47
C ALA A 36 7.23 1.81 -2.83
N ASN A 37 8.44 1.46 -2.41
CA ASN A 37 8.96 0.09 -2.45
C ASN A 37 9.05 -0.39 -1.01
N VAL A 38 8.37 -1.47 -0.70
CA VAL A 38 8.28 -2.01 0.66
C VAL A 38 8.43 -3.53 0.65
N GLU A 39 8.85 -4.10 1.76
CA GLU A 39 8.88 -5.54 1.93
C GLU A 39 7.54 -6.07 2.46
N LEU A 40 7.24 -7.34 2.16
CA LEU A 40 6.07 -8.01 2.71
C LEU A 40 6.13 -8.00 4.25
N GLY A 41 5.06 -7.54 4.89
CA GLY A 41 4.97 -7.36 6.33
C GLY A 41 5.44 -6.00 6.84
N GLN A 42 6.10 -5.18 6.01
CA GLN A 42 6.58 -3.86 6.39
C GLN A 42 5.43 -2.85 6.52
N GLU A 43 5.52 -1.99 7.53
CA GLU A 43 4.65 -0.83 7.68
C GLU A 43 5.24 0.37 6.93
N PHE A 44 4.35 1.15 6.31
CA PHE A 44 4.70 2.40 5.64
C PHE A 44 3.59 3.43 5.81
N THR A 45 3.89 4.67 5.47
CA THR A 45 2.96 5.79 5.65
C THR A 45 2.73 6.52 4.33
N VAL A 46 1.46 6.76 4.03
CA VAL A 46 1.03 7.66 2.96
C VAL A 46 0.46 8.92 3.59
N ARG A 47 0.85 10.09 3.07
CA ARG A 47 0.38 11.39 3.54
C ARG A 47 -0.54 12.00 2.50
N SER A 48 -1.74 12.41 2.91
CA SER A 48 -2.60 13.26 2.12
C SER A 48 -2.68 14.66 2.74
N THR A 49 -2.48 15.69 1.91
CA THR A 49 -2.65 17.08 2.32
C THR A 49 -3.83 17.68 1.58
N ILE A 50 -4.82 18.12 2.34
CA ILE A 50 -6.06 18.71 1.85
C ILE A 50 -5.99 20.22 2.09
N ARG A 51 -6.20 21.01 1.03
CA ARG A 51 -6.18 22.47 1.06
C ARG A 51 -7.50 23.04 0.61
N SER A 52 -7.99 24.04 1.31
CA SER A 52 -9.15 24.83 0.92
C SER A 52 -8.70 26.13 0.27
N ASP A 53 -9.14 26.40 -0.96
CA ASP A 53 -8.99 27.67 -1.63
C ASP A 53 -10.23 28.58 -1.40
N SER A 54 -11.20 28.11 -0.64
CA SER A 54 -12.37 28.90 -0.23
C SER A 54 -11.97 29.96 0.81
N PRO A 55 -12.51 31.17 0.75
CA PRO A 55 -12.34 32.17 1.82
C PRO A 55 -13.11 31.80 3.10
N ALA A 56 -14.14 30.95 2.99
CA ALA A 56 -14.93 30.45 4.10
C ALA A 56 -14.42 29.09 4.59
N GLU A 57 -14.74 28.77 5.84
CA GLU A 57 -14.49 27.46 6.41
C GLU A 57 -15.20 26.35 5.61
N VAL A 58 -14.49 25.25 5.37
CA VAL A 58 -15.03 24.03 4.74
C VAL A 58 -15.14 22.93 5.77
N SER A 59 -16.35 22.39 5.93
CA SER A 59 -16.67 21.34 6.89
C SER A 59 -17.32 20.11 6.21
N GLY A 60 -17.52 19.04 6.98
CA GLY A 60 -18.21 17.85 6.49
C GLY A 60 -17.41 17.01 5.48
N LEU A 61 -16.11 17.17 5.40
CA LEU A 61 -15.27 16.39 4.52
C LEU A 61 -14.95 15.01 5.11
N VAL A 62 -14.97 13.99 4.22
CA VAL A 62 -14.64 12.60 4.57
C VAL A 62 -13.60 12.12 3.58
N ALA A 63 -12.45 11.68 4.07
CA ALA A 63 -11.42 11.03 3.26
C ALA A 63 -11.53 9.51 3.41
N HIS A 64 -11.45 8.79 2.28
CA HIS A 64 -11.49 7.34 2.24
C HIS A 64 -10.29 6.80 1.47
N LEU A 65 -9.62 5.80 2.09
CA LEU A 65 -8.48 5.09 1.52
C LEU A 65 -8.95 3.76 0.95
N THR A 66 -8.45 3.41 -0.23
CA THR A 66 -8.62 2.10 -0.86
C THR A 66 -7.27 1.56 -1.32
N VAL A 67 -7.16 0.24 -1.44
CA VAL A 67 -5.99 -0.44 -2.00
C VAL A 67 -6.48 -1.38 -3.07
N LEU A 68 -5.85 -1.34 -4.24
CA LEU A 68 -6.19 -2.17 -5.39
C LEU A 68 -4.95 -2.93 -5.84
N SER A 69 -5.10 -4.20 -6.19
CA SER A 69 -4.05 -4.93 -6.89
C SER A 69 -3.90 -4.42 -8.31
N LEU A 70 -2.67 -4.31 -8.78
CA LEU A 70 -2.34 -4.05 -10.18
C LEU A 70 -1.91 -5.33 -10.90
N ASP A 71 -1.77 -6.45 -10.17
CA ASP A 71 -1.44 -7.74 -10.72
C ASP A 71 -2.71 -8.53 -11.02
N ASP A 72 -2.78 -9.15 -12.20
CA ASP A 72 -3.92 -9.95 -12.62
C ASP A 72 -4.17 -11.14 -11.68
N GLY A 73 -5.42 -11.36 -11.33
CA GLY A 73 -5.85 -12.49 -10.50
C GLY A 73 -5.49 -12.37 -9.01
N THR A 74 -4.88 -11.28 -8.56
CA THR A 74 -4.57 -11.04 -7.16
C THR A 74 -5.64 -10.15 -6.52
N TYR A 75 -6.32 -10.67 -5.52
CA TYR A 75 -7.24 -9.88 -4.70
C TYR A 75 -6.50 -9.29 -3.50
N ILE A 76 -6.75 -8.03 -3.22
CA ILE A 76 -6.28 -7.34 -2.02
C ILE A 76 -7.50 -6.92 -1.20
N ASP A 77 -7.54 -7.32 0.08
CA ASP A 77 -8.48 -6.75 1.03
C ASP A 77 -7.87 -5.47 1.64
N PRO A 78 -8.46 -4.29 1.40
CA PRO A 78 -7.94 -3.05 1.95
C PRO A 78 -7.95 -3.00 3.49
N GLU A 79 -8.79 -3.80 4.17
CA GLU A 79 -8.86 -3.87 5.63
C GLU A 79 -7.61 -4.49 6.23
N ASP A 80 -7.01 -5.46 5.53
CA ASP A 80 -5.76 -6.08 5.94
C ASP A 80 -4.57 -5.12 5.85
N TRP A 81 -4.65 -4.12 4.93
CA TRP A 81 -3.58 -3.15 4.74
C TRP A 81 -3.67 -1.96 5.69
N SER A 82 -4.88 -1.56 6.10
CA SER A 82 -5.08 -0.43 7.00
C SER A 82 -6.36 -0.58 7.82
N SER A 83 -6.24 -0.54 9.14
CA SER A 83 -7.37 -0.57 10.06
C SER A 83 -8.22 0.70 10.02
N GLU A 84 -7.64 1.82 9.57
CA GLU A 84 -8.32 3.12 9.50
C GLU A 84 -8.42 3.60 8.06
N ARG A 85 -9.46 3.20 7.36
CA ARG A 85 -9.67 3.55 5.95
C ARG A 85 -10.53 4.78 5.73
N THR A 86 -11.30 5.19 6.73
CA THR A 86 -12.21 6.35 6.61
C THR A 86 -11.93 7.35 7.71
N ARG A 87 -11.68 8.59 7.33
CA ARG A 87 -11.44 9.69 8.25
C ARG A 87 -12.38 10.86 7.99
N ARG A 88 -13.12 11.25 9.01
CA ARG A 88 -13.86 12.53 8.99
C ARG A 88 -12.90 13.64 9.37
N LEU A 89 -12.86 14.69 8.56
CA LEU A 89 -11.98 15.82 8.80
C LEU A 89 -12.64 16.80 9.74
N ARG A 90 -11.81 17.43 10.57
CA ARG A 90 -12.22 18.65 11.26
C ARG A 90 -12.43 19.76 10.23
N PRO A 91 -13.26 20.77 10.54
CA PRO A 91 -13.41 21.92 9.67
C PRO A 91 -12.06 22.53 9.29
N ILE A 92 -11.90 22.87 8.02
CA ILE A 92 -10.68 23.49 7.49
C ILE A 92 -10.97 24.98 7.33
N PRO A 93 -10.24 25.89 8.00
CA PRO A 93 -10.42 27.32 7.86
C PRO A 93 -10.25 27.75 6.41
N GLY A 94 -10.84 28.90 6.07
CA GLY A 94 -10.67 29.50 4.74
C GLY A 94 -9.19 29.70 4.38
N GLY A 95 -8.77 29.26 3.20
CA GLY A 95 -7.37 29.24 2.75
C GLY A 95 -6.44 28.31 3.53
N GLY A 96 -6.98 27.55 4.49
CA GLY A 96 -6.23 26.63 5.35
C GLY A 96 -5.96 25.28 4.71
N ALA A 97 -5.16 24.46 5.42
CA ALA A 97 -4.86 23.08 5.02
C ALA A 97 -4.84 22.14 6.22
N THR A 98 -5.09 20.88 5.96
CA THR A 98 -4.97 19.80 6.94
C THR A 98 -4.24 18.60 6.33
N THR A 99 -3.59 17.80 7.17
CA THR A 99 -2.83 16.64 6.74
C THR A 99 -3.31 15.40 7.46
N ILE A 100 -3.47 14.31 6.71
CA ILE A 100 -3.78 12.98 7.22
C ILE A 100 -2.59 12.08 6.95
N LEU A 101 -2.17 11.32 7.97
CA LEU A 101 -1.19 10.26 7.84
C LEU A 101 -1.93 8.92 7.87
N TRP A 102 -1.79 8.15 6.79
CA TRP A 102 -2.35 6.81 6.64
C TRP A 102 -1.26 5.80 6.91
N ARG A 103 -1.46 4.96 7.91
CA ARG A 103 -0.55 3.86 8.21
C ARG A 103 -1.05 2.62 7.49
N LEU A 104 -0.17 1.99 6.73
CA LEU A 104 -0.45 0.79 5.97
C LEU A 104 0.59 -0.27 6.28
N LYS A 105 0.20 -1.52 6.17
CA LYS A 105 1.07 -2.68 6.24
C LYS A 105 0.94 -3.48 4.96
N ALA A 106 2.06 -3.79 4.32
CA ALA A 106 2.07 -4.58 3.09
C ALA A 106 1.82 -6.06 3.43
N VAL A 107 0.63 -6.58 3.15
CA VAL A 107 0.25 -7.97 3.49
C VAL A 107 0.17 -8.89 2.27
N THR A 108 0.27 -8.32 1.05
CA THR A 108 0.27 -9.06 -0.21
C THR A 108 1.44 -8.58 -1.06
N SER A 109 2.23 -9.50 -1.62
CA SER A 109 3.34 -9.16 -2.52
C SER A 109 2.84 -8.86 -3.92
N GLY A 110 3.59 -8.06 -4.67
CA GLY A 110 3.25 -7.65 -6.03
C GLY A 110 3.04 -6.15 -6.16
N ALA A 111 2.41 -5.71 -7.23
CA ALA A 111 2.12 -4.31 -7.48
C ALA A 111 0.72 -3.93 -6.97
N ALA A 112 0.63 -2.81 -6.26
CA ALA A 112 -0.62 -2.28 -5.72
C ALA A 112 -0.73 -0.77 -5.97
N ALA A 113 -1.96 -0.27 -5.96
CA ALA A 113 -2.28 1.16 -5.99
C ALA A 113 -3.03 1.55 -4.71
N VAL A 114 -2.50 2.50 -3.96
CA VAL A 114 -3.18 3.09 -2.82
C VAL A 114 -3.85 4.38 -3.27
N GLY A 115 -5.18 4.37 -3.32
CA GLY A 115 -6.01 5.51 -3.67
C GLY A 115 -6.58 6.18 -2.43
N ILE A 116 -6.69 7.52 -2.45
CA ILE A 116 -7.38 8.28 -1.42
C ILE A 116 -8.37 9.20 -2.11
N VAL A 117 -9.62 9.15 -1.67
CA VAL A 117 -10.70 9.95 -2.24
C VAL A 117 -11.30 10.81 -1.15
N LEU A 118 -11.54 12.08 -1.46
CA LEU A 118 -12.17 13.04 -0.57
C LEU A 118 -13.60 13.31 -1.03
N TYR A 119 -14.53 13.07 -0.15
CA TYR A 119 -15.97 13.30 -0.37
C TYR A 119 -16.45 14.50 0.45
N SER A 120 -17.44 15.20 -0.08
CA SER A 120 -18.24 16.13 0.71
C SER A 120 -19.38 15.36 1.38
N GLY A 121 -19.38 15.23 2.69
CA GLY A 121 -20.45 14.57 3.43
C GLY A 121 -21.75 15.41 3.55
N SER A 122 -21.64 16.72 3.30
CA SER A 122 -22.78 17.64 3.32
C SER A 122 -23.41 17.87 1.96
N ASP A 123 -22.68 17.57 0.88
CA ASP A 123 -23.16 17.75 -0.50
C ASP A 123 -22.68 16.56 -1.36
N ILE A 124 -23.53 15.55 -1.43
CA ILE A 124 -23.27 14.33 -2.20
C ILE A 124 -23.31 14.54 -3.73
N ALA A 125 -23.86 15.66 -4.18
CA ALA A 125 -23.85 16.02 -5.61
C ALA A 125 -22.49 16.59 -6.05
N LYS A 126 -21.64 16.98 -5.13
CA LYS A 126 -20.30 17.48 -5.42
C LYS A 126 -19.39 16.33 -5.80
N ALA A 127 -18.72 16.47 -6.95
CA ALA A 127 -17.78 15.48 -7.41
C ALA A 127 -16.66 15.23 -6.37
N PRO A 128 -16.28 13.96 -6.13
CA PRO A 128 -15.19 13.64 -5.22
C PRO A 128 -13.85 14.11 -5.77
N VAL A 129 -12.93 14.46 -4.88
CA VAL A 129 -11.55 14.82 -5.24
C VAL A 129 -10.68 13.58 -5.07
N ALA A 130 -10.10 13.11 -6.19
CA ALA A 130 -9.21 11.95 -6.20
C ALA A 130 -7.89 12.33 -6.91
N PRO A 131 -6.80 12.53 -6.17
CA PRO A 131 -5.48 12.70 -6.77
C PRO A 131 -4.96 11.37 -7.35
N PRO A 132 -3.86 11.38 -8.12
CA PRO A 132 -3.21 10.15 -8.55
C PRO A 132 -2.92 9.21 -7.38
N ALA A 133 -3.16 7.92 -7.59
CA ALA A 133 -2.88 6.89 -6.59
C ALA A 133 -1.36 6.72 -6.37
N VAL A 134 -0.99 6.28 -5.18
CA VAL A 134 0.39 5.88 -4.85
C VAL A 134 0.64 4.49 -5.43
N HIS A 135 1.66 4.36 -6.26
CA HIS A 135 2.10 3.08 -6.77
C HIS A 135 3.00 2.38 -5.75
N VAL A 136 2.62 1.18 -5.31
CA VAL A 136 3.34 0.43 -4.28
C VAL A 136 3.83 -0.88 -4.87
N VAL A 137 5.12 -1.15 -4.74
CA VAL A 137 5.73 -2.43 -5.10
C VAL A 137 6.12 -3.15 -3.83
N VAL A 138 5.51 -4.33 -3.59
CA VAL A 138 5.78 -5.15 -2.42
C VAL A 138 6.63 -6.34 -2.82
N THR A 139 7.86 -6.39 -2.31
CA THR A 139 8.80 -7.49 -2.54
C THR A 139 8.66 -8.57 -1.48
N LYS A 140 8.77 -9.84 -1.89
CA LYS A 140 8.83 -10.95 -0.94
C LYS A 140 10.18 -10.93 -0.23
N HIS A 141 10.15 -10.93 1.09
CA HIS A 141 11.37 -11.19 1.85
C HIS A 141 11.66 -12.70 1.79
N THR A 142 12.64 -13.10 0.97
CA THR A 142 13.08 -14.48 0.90
C THR A 142 14.11 -14.71 2.01
N THR A 143 13.65 -15.10 3.20
CA THR A 143 14.55 -15.45 4.34
C THR A 143 15.22 -16.80 4.20
N LEU A 144 14.88 -17.58 3.16
CA LEU A 144 15.55 -18.84 2.86
C LEU A 144 16.81 -18.57 2.04
N ASP A 145 17.88 -18.22 2.71
CA ASP A 145 19.21 -18.45 2.17
C ASP A 145 19.41 -19.98 2.08
N SER A 146 19.11 -20.54 0.89
CA SER A 146 19.30 -21.95 0.58
C SER A 146 20.76 -22.41 0.79
N GLY A 147 21.73 -21.48 0.81
CA GLY A 147 23.11 -21.74 1.13
C GLY A 147 23.37 -22.14 2.58
N GLY A 148 22.59 -21.63 3.55
CA GLY A 148 22.74 -21.97 4.97
C GLY A 148 22.09 -23.27 5.40
N MET A 149 21.03 -23.72 4.72
CA MET A 149 20.32 -24.97 5.05
C MET A 149 20.95 -26.22 4.44
N LEU A 150 21.61 -26.10 3.28
CA LEU A 150 22.25 -27.21 2.58
C LEU A 150 23.35 -27.90 3.42
N PRO A 151 24.26 -27.19 4.09
CA PRO A 151 25.27 -27.81 4.95
C PRO A 151 24.68 -28.56 6.14
N LEU A 152 23.58 -28.06 6.71
CA LEU A 152 22.88 -28.70 7.82
C LEU A 152 22.16 -29.97 7.37
N ALA A 153 21.47 -29.92 6.23
CA ALA A 153 20.73 -31.07 5.69
C ALA A 153 21.62 -32.22 5.23
N LEU A 154 22.82 -31.92 4.72
CA LEU A 154 23.79 -32.94 4.28
C LEU A 154 24.82 -33.30 5.35
N GLY A 155 25.24 -32.33 6.16
CA GLY A 155 26.28 -32.51 7.18
C GLY A 155 25.86 -33.42 8.33
N PHE A 156 24.62 -33.34 8.78
CA PHE A 156 24.13 -34.13 9.89
C PHE A 156 24.01 -35.66 9.55
N PRO A 157 23.44 -36.08 8.41
CA PRO A 157 23.45 -37.46 7.99
C PRO A 157 24.86 -38.03 7.72
N ALA A 158 25.74 -37.21 7.13
CA ALA A 158 27.11 -37.60 6.84
C ALA A 158 27.92 -37.85 8.14
N ALA A 159 27.76 -37.00 9.14
CA ALA A 159 28.38 -37.16 10.44
C ALA A 159 27.91 -38.45 11.14
N LEU A 160 26.59 -38.72 11.13
CA LEU A 160 26.02 -39.95 11.69
C LEU A 160 26.54 -41.18 10.95
N ALA A 161 26.65 -41.15 9.62
CA ALA A 161 27.19 -42.27 8.83
C ALA A 161 28.66 -42.54 9.16
N LEU A 162 29.48 -41.51 9.35
CA LEU A 162 30.88 -41.60 9.78
C LEU A 162 31.00 -42.24 11.16
N VAL A 163 30.20 -41.83 12.11
CA VAL A 163 30.17 -42.38 13.48
C VAL A 163 29.78 -43.86 13.41
N ALA A 164 28.75 -44.22 12.66
CA ALA A 164 28.30 -45.61 12.49
C ALA A 164 29.41 -46.47 11.85
N LEU A 165 30.13 -45.98 10.86
CA LEU A 165 31.21 -46.68 10.20
C LEU A 165 32.41 -46.91 11.12
N THR A 166 32.76 -45.94 11.93
CA THR A 166 33.88 -46.08 12.91
C THR A 166 33.56 -47.07 14.01
N VAL A 167 32.32 -47.05 14.52
CA VAL A 167 31.87 -48.03 15.52
C VAL A 167 31.84 -49.47 14.93
N ARG A 168 31.39 -49.64 13.69
CA ARG A 168 31.36 -50.94 12.99
C ARG A 168 32.78 -51.46 12.73
N ARG A 169 33.75 -50.62 12.38
CA ARG A 169 35.17 -51.02 12.21
C ARG A 169 35.81 -51.45 13.52
N ARG A 170 35.51 -50.84 14.66
CA ARG A 170 36.03 -51.21 15.96
C ARG A 170 35.45 -52.53 16.50
N ARG A 171 34.24 -52.92 16.04
CA ARG A 171 33.57 -54.16 16.45
C ARG A 171 33.89 -55.39 15.58
N ARG A 172 34.75 -55.25 14.56
CA ARG A 172 35.20 -56.42 13.78
C ARG A 172 36.11 -57.26 14.65
N PRO A 173 35.71 -58.52 15.02
CA PRO A 173 36.60 -59.39 15.75
C PRO A 173 37.82 -59.70 14.89
N GLY A 174 39.01 -59.67 15.48
CA GLY A 174 40.23 -60.08 14.83
C GLY A 174 40.14 -61.53 14.29
N PRO A 175 40.93 -61.87 13.25
CA PRO A 175 40.90 -63.23 12.71
C PRO A 175 41.23 -64.23 13.82
N ALA A 176 40.35 -65.18 14.04
CA ALA A 176 40.58 -66.28 14.98
C ALA A 176 41.82 -67.02 14.56
N SER A 177 42.83 -66.99 15.43
CA SER A 177 44.06 -67.77 15.25
C SER A 177 43.71 -69.22 15.23
N LEU A 178 43.75 -69.87 14.08
CA LEU A 178 43.69 -71.35 13.95
C LEU A 178 44.89 -71.94 14.62
N ALA A 179 44.69 -72.42 15.88
CA ALA A 179 45.66 -73.32 16.56
C ALA A 179 45.76 -74.65 15.81
N VAL A 180 46.84 -74.78 15.05
CA VAL A 180 47.20 -76.10 14.44
C VAL A 180 47.62 -77.02 15.52
N GLY A 181 46.73 -77.94 15.83
CA GLY A 181 47.06 -79.10 16.71
C GLY A 181 48.11 -79.99 16.07
N ARG A 182 49.31 -79.96 16.64
CA ARG A 182 50.41 -80.88 16.32
C ARG A 182 50.01 -82.30 16.93
N ARG A 183 49.70 -83.29 16.10
CA ARG A 183 49.66 -84.67 16.47
C ARG A 183 51.09 -85.22 16.49
N GLU A 184 51.53 -85.67 17.64
CA GLU A 184 52.73 -86.55 17.74
C GLU A 184 52.36 -87.98 17.41
N PRO A 185 53.23 -88.74 16.68
CA PRO A 185 53.06 -90.16 16.42
C PRO A 185 53.77 -90.98 17.51
N GLU A 186 53.14 -92.08 17.98
CA GLU A 186 53.79 -93.24 18.49
C GLU A 186 53.94 -94.29 17.37
#